data_80f49bcc3bc4dc892c1b9d83a44c231a
#
_entry.id   80f49bcc3bc4dc892c1b9d83a44c231a
#
_cell.length_a   1.000
_cell.length_b   1.000
_cell.length_c   1.000
_cell.angle_alpha   90.00
_cell.angle_beta   90.00
_cell.angle_gamma   90.00
#
_symmetry.space_group_name_H-M   'P 1'
#
loop_
_entity.id
_entity.type
_entity.pdbx_description
1 polymer ?
#
loop_
_entity_poly.entity_id
_entity_poly.type
_entity_poly.pdbx_seq_one_letter_code
_entity_poly.pdbx_strand_id
1 'polypeptide(L)'
;MKILVVGGTGALGGHAAIHLAAKGHDVTIGARNPAHPGTPMAEMPFLQGDYVAGDFTPDRLRGFDWVLFAAGNDPRHIPPGDDAEAHLQRANHEAVPAFFAACREAGVKRVVQLGSYYHQAAPELVEGNRYIQSRKAACEGARAEGRPGFDVVSVNAPFMVGSVPGLPSMIFEPYVQWAQGKIPVPAYAPAGGTNFMSFRSLSEAIEGAFERGEPGKAYLVGDENLSFADYFQRFFDAAGNPAKVEERDEEHPMLPDIAIPQGRGNWVRVDPDADETATLGYRRNDVTNAVQDLVDQFG
;
A
#
# COMPACT_ATOMS: atom_id res chain seq x y z
N MET A 1 -2.31 -21.63 -7.00
CA MET A 1 -2.83 -21.51 -5.61
C MET A 1 -4.15 -20.79 -5.69
N LYS A 2 -5.08 -21.04 -4.76
CA LYS A 2 -6.30 -20.27 -4.59
C LYS A 2 -6.06 -19.15 -3.58
N ILE A 3 -6.15 -17.90 -4.02
CA ILE A 3 -5.73 -16.72 -3.25
C ILE A 3 -6.92 -15.80 -3.00
N LEU A 4 -7.11 -15.37 -1.74
CA LEU A 4 -8.01 -14.27 -1.40
C LEU A 4 -7.18 -12.99 -1.22
N VAL A 5 -7.59 -11.90 -1.88
CA VAL A 5 -7.01 -10.57 -1.71
C VAL A 5 -8.00 -9.68 -0.97
N VAL A 6 -7.85 -9.54 0.35
CA VAL A 6 -8.69 -8.63 1.16
C VAL A 6 -8.20 -7.18 0.97
N GLY A 7 -9.11 -6.30 0.57
CA GLY A 7 -8.78 -4.97 0.04
C GLY A 7 -8.52 -4.97 -1.48
N GLY A 8 -8.90 -6.06 -2.17
CA GLY A 8 -8.66 -6.27 -3.60
C GLY A 8 -9.45 -5.34 -4.54
N THR A 9 -10.37 -4.52 -4.04
CA THR A 9 -11.06 -3.48 -4.82
C THR A 9 -10.35 -2.13 -4.77
N GLY A 10 -9.34 -1.99 -3.90
CA GLY A 10 -8.50 -0.79 -3.81
C GLY A 10 -7.30 -0.83 -4.75
N ALA A 11 -6.56 0.28 -4.84
CA ALA A 11 -5.46 0.43 -5.78
C ALA A 11 -4.34 -0.61 -5.58
N LEU A 12 -3.79 -0.72 -4.37
CA LEU A 12 -2.68 -1.65 -4.09
C LEU A 12 -3.10 -3.11 -4.12
N GLY A 13 -4.21 -3.44 -3.43
CA GLY A 13 -4.74 -4.80 -3.42
C GLY A 13 -5.22 -5.25 -4.80
N GLY A 14 -5.86 -4.36 -5.55
CA GLY A 14 -6.31 -4.62 -6.92
C GLY A 14 -5.16 -4.86 -7.88
N HIS A 15 -4.12 -4.01 -7.83
CA HIS A 15 -2.92 -4.21 -8.65
C HIS A 15 -2.23 -5.56 -8.33
N ALA A 16 -2.09 -5.90 -7.04
CA ALA A 16 -1.55 -7.19 -6.64
C ALA A 16 -2.45 -8.37 -7.07
N ALA A 17 -3.78 -8.22 -7.01
CA ALA A 17 -4.71 -9.25 -7.48
C ALA A 17 -4.56 -9.51 -8.98
N ILE A 18 -4.46 -8.45 -9.79
CA ILE A 18 -4.21 -8.55 -11.25
C ILE A 18 -2.87 -9.24 -11.51
N HIS A 19 -1.82 -8.83 -10.81
CA HIS A 19 -0.50 -9.42 -10.95
C HIS A 19 -0.50 -10.93 -10.64
N LEU A 20 -1.08 -11.31 -9.51
CA LEU A 20 -1.15 -12.72 -9.08
C LEU A 20 -2.01 -13.57 -10.04
N ALA A 21 -3.11 -13.01 -10.56
CA ALA A 21 -3.92 -13.68 -11.58
C ALA A 21 -3.13 -13.89 -12.89
N ALA A 22 -2.35 -12.88 -13.33
CA ALA A 22 -1.47 -13.00 -14.50
C ALA A 22 -0.36 -14.06 -14.33
N LYS A 23 0.00 -14.39 -13.08
CA LYS A 23 0.91 -15.50 -12.74
C LYS A 23 0.23 -16.88 -12.69
N GLY A 24 -1.05 -16.95 -13.02
CA GLY A 24 -1.81 -18.21 -13.12
C GLY A 24 -2.41 -18.68 -11.78
N HIS A 25 -2.53 -17.80 -10.80
CA HIS A 25 -3.25 -18.09 -9.56
C HIS A 25 -4.77 -17.92 -9.74
N ASP A 26 -5.56 -18.68 -9.00
CA ASP A 26 -7.02 -18.53 -8.88
C ASP A 26 -7.30 -17.44 -7.81
N VAL A 27 -7.56 -16.21 -8.26
CA VAL A 27 -7.67 -15.03 -7.37
C VAL A 27 -9.13 -14.64 -7.16
N THR A 28 -9.52 -14.54 -5.90
CA THR A 28 -10.78 -13.93 -5.45
C THR A 28 -10.46 -12.62 -4.73
N ILE A 29 -11.17 -11.54 -5.03
CA ILE A 29 -11.02 -10.28 -4.30
C ILE A 29 -12.05 -10.17 -3.18
N GLY A 30 -11.63 -9.66 -2.02
CA GLY A 30 -12.48 -9.48 -0.84
C GLY A 30 -12.53 -8.00 -0.43
N ALA A 31 -13.73 -7.44 -0.25
CA ALA A 31 -13.92 -6.07 0.20
C ALA A 31 -15.38 -5.80 0.63
N ARG A 32 -15.63 -4.63 1.23
CA ARG A 32 -16.98 -4.18 1.61
C ARG A 32 -17.88 -3.93 0.39
N ASN A 33 -17.30 -3.37 -0.67
CA ASN A 33 -18.01 -3.00 -1.89
C ASN A 33 -17.36 -3.66 -3.10
N PRO A 34 -18.12 -3.92 -4.18
CA PRO A 34 -17.58 -4.43 -5.44
C PRO A 34 -16.50 -3.50 -6.02
N ALA A 35 -15.68 -4.03 -6.90
CA ALA A 35 -14.68 -3.24 -7.62
C ALA A 35 -15.35 -2.21 -8.55
N HIS A 36 -14.62 -1.12 -8.83
CA HIS A 36 -15.07 -0.09 -9.75
C HIS A 36 -15.34 -0.69 -11.14
N PRO A 37 -16.49 -0.42 -11.76
CA PRO A 37 -16.78 -0.87 -13.13
C PRO A 37 -15.70 -0.40 -14.12
N GLY A 38 -15.33 -1.24 -15.07
CA GLY A 38 -14.28 -0.94 -16.05
C GLY A 38 -12.86 -1.21 -15.58
N THR A 39 -12.68 -1.67 -14.34
CA THR A 39 -11.38 -2.19 -13.88
C THR A 39 -11.28 -3.70 -14.12
N PRO A 40 -10.06 -4.25 -14.33
CA PRO A 40 -9.89 -5.71 -14.43
C PRO A 40 -10.39 -6.47 -13.19
N MET A 41 -10.39 -5.83 -12.01
CA MET A 41 -10.90 -6.45 -10.79
C MET A 41 -12.42 -6.68 -10.82
N ALA A 42 -13.17 -5.91 -11.62
CA ALA A 42 -14.63 -6.08 -11.73
C ALA A 42 -15.03 -7.45 -12.31
N GLU A 43 -14.13 -8.07 -13.06
CA GLU A 43 -14.33 -9.40 -13.68
C GLU A 43 -13.84 -10.56 -12.78
N MET A 44 -13.24 -10.25 -11.62
CA MET A 44 -12.74 -11.27 -10.70
C MET A 44 -13.84 -11.80 -9.78
N PRO A 45 -13.75 -13.06 -9.32
CA PRO A 45 -14.59 -13.56 -8.24
C PRO A 45 -14.52 -12.63 -7.02
N PHE A 46 -15.69 -12.32 -6.44
CA PHE A 46 -15.83 -11.35 -5.36
C PHE A 46 -16.42 -11.97 -4.10
N LEU A 47 -15.75 -11.77 -2.96
CA LEU A 47 -16.21 -12.15 -1.63
C LEU A 47 -16.49 -10.89 -0.81
N GLN A 48 -17.76 -10.50 -0.71
CA GLN A 48 -18.14 -9.32 0.09
C GLN A 48 -17.91 -9.56 1.58
N GLY A 49 -17.31 -8.59 2.27
CA GLY A 49 -17.11 -8.63 3.72
C GLY A 49 -16.32 -7.43 4.25
N ASP A 50 -16.53 -7.15 5.52
CA ASP A 50 -15.73 -6.20 6.30
C ASP A 50 -14.94 -6.97 7.36
N TYR A 51 -13.61 -6.90 7.33
CA TYR A 51 -12.77 -7.57 8.31
C TYR A 51 -12.93 -6.98 9.71
N VAL A 52 -13.27 -5.67 9.81
CA VAL A 52 -13.51 -5.01 11.09
C VAL A 52 -14.80 -5.50 11.74
N ALA A 53 -15.82 -5.82 10.93
CA ALA A 53 -17.06 -6.41 11.41
C ALA A 53 -16.97 -7.94 11.66
N GLY A 54 -15.86 -8.58 11.28
CA GLY A 54 -15.68 -10.03 11.42
C GLY A 54 -16.40 -10.85 10.35
N ASP A 55 -16.77 -10.25 9.21
CA ASP A 55 -17.51 -10.95 8.14
C ASP A 55 -16.73 -12.08 7.47
N PHE A 56 -15.41 -12.05 7.54
CA PHE A 56 -14.54 -13.11 7.02
C PHE A 56 -14.36 -14.23 8.06
N THR A 57 -15.43 -14.99 8.29
CA THR A 57 -15.42 -16.13 9.22
C THR A 57 -14.56 -17.28 8.70
N PRO A 58 -14.07 -18.20 9.57
CA PRO A 58 -13.31 -19.37 9.14
C PRO A 58 -14.02 -20.19 8.05
N ASP A 59 -15.34 -20.34 8.11
CA ASP A 59 -16.10 -21.08 7.11
C ASP A 59 -16.07 -20.41 5.73
N ARG A 60 -16.09 -19.08 5.68
CA ARG A 60 -16.00 -18.30 4.43
C ARG A 60 -14.59 -18.26 3.85
N LEU A 61 -13.57 -18.44 4.70
CA LEU A 61 -12.16 -18.47 4.31
C LEU A 61 -11.68 -19.86 3.93
N ARG A 62 -12.48 -20.90 4.22
CA ARG A 62 -12.10 -22.29 3.92
C ARG A 62 -11.92 -22.53 2.43
N GLY A 63 -10.81 -23.17 2.08
CA GLY A 63 -10.46 -23.53 0.70
C GLY A 63 -9.57 -22.49 -0.01
N PHE A 64 -9.23 -21.37 0.62
CA PHE A 64 -8.12 -20.54 0.16
C PHE A 64 -6.79 -21.10 0.69
N ASP A 65 -5.80 -21.17 -0.21
CA ASP A 65 -4.44 -21.60 0.15
C ASP A 65 -3.67 -20.45 0.81
N TRP A 66 -3.76 -19.26 0.18
CA TRP A 66 -3.07 -18.04 0.56
C TRP A 66 -4.03 -16.86 0.70
N VAL A 67 -3.64 -15.90 1.54
CA VAL A 67 -4.39 -14.64 1.70
C VAL A 67 -3.43 -13.46 1.61
N LEU A 68 -3.72 -12.47 0.75
CA LEU A 68 -3.14 -11.14 0.81
C LEU A 68 -4.05 -10.24 1.65
N PHE A 69 -3.53 -9.69 2.74
CA PHE A 69 -4.24 -8.67 3.50
C PHE A 69 -3.73 -7.28 3.12
N ALA A 70 -4.45 -6.60 2.21
CA ALA A 70 -4.17 -5.26 1.71
C ALA A 70 -5.20 -4.21 2.16
N ALA A 71 -6.06 -4.56 3.13
CA ALA A 71 -7.11 -3.69 3.67
C ALA A 71 -6.60 -2.84 4.85
N GLY A 72 -5.44 -2.21 4.70
CA GLY A 72 -4.88 -1.34 5.72
C GLY A 72 -5.77 -0.13 6.01
N ASN A 73 -5.99 0.17 7.29
CA ASN A 73 -6.75 1.33 7.73
C ASN A 73 -5.80 2.50 8.04
N ASP A 74 -6.12 3.67 7.49
CA ASP A 74 -5.41 4.93 7.72
C ASP A 74 -6.42 6.08 7.99
N PRO A 75 -5.96 7.29 8.30
CA PRO A 75 -6.86 8.41 8.64
C PRO A 75 -7.94 8.70 7.59
N ARG A 76 -7.73 8.38 6.31
CA ARG A 76 -8.71 8.58 5.22
C ARG A 76 -9.92 7.64 5.33
N HIS A 77 -9.81 6.57 6.09
CA HIS A 77 -10.87 5.58 6.28
C HIS A 77 -11.72 5.84 7.53
N ILE A 78 -11.38 6.87 8.32
CA ILE A 78 -12.14 7.24 9.51
C ILE A 78 -13.43 7.92 9.05
N PRO A 79 -14.62 7.41 9.43
CA PRO A 79 -15.87 8.06 9.08
C PRO A 79 -15.94 9.48 9.68
N PRO A 80 -16.58 10.43 8.97
CA PRO A 80 -16.76 11.77 9.49
C PRO A 80 -17.48 11.75 10.86
N GLY A 81 -16.87 12.36 11.87
CA GLY A 81 -17.42 12.44 13.23
C GLY A 81 -17.05 11.26 14.16
N ASP A 82 -16.37 10.23 13.65
CA ASP A 82 -15.86 9.14 14.46
C ASP A 82 -14.60 9.57 15.24
N ASP A 83 -14.43 8.96 16.42
CA ASP A 83 -13.19 9.05 17.17
C ASP A 83 -12.06 8.30 16.44
N ALA A 84 -11.07 9.06 16.00
CA ALA A 84 -9.94 8.52 15.24
C ALA A 84 -9.14 7.46 16.00
N GLU A 85 -8.94 7.65 17.32
CA GLU A 85 -8.21 6.69 18.15
C GLU A 85 -8.98 5.39 18.30
N ALA A 86 -10.27 5.48 18.64
CA ALA A 86 -11.14 4.32 18.76
C ALA A 86 -11.27 3.57 17.42
N HIS A 87 -11.31 4.29 16.29
CA HIS A 87 -11.36 3.69 14.96
C HIS A 87 -10.08 2.90 14.66
N LEU A 88 -8.91 3.52 14.85
CA LEU A 88 -7.62 2.87 14.58
C LEU A 88 -7.38 1.69 15.55
N GLN A 89 -7.82 1.82 16.80
CA GLN A 89 -7.78 0.73 17.77
C GLN A 89 -8.59 -0.48 17.28
N ARG A 90 -9.86 -0.28 16.93
CA ARG A 90 -10.69 -1.38 16.40
C ARG A 90 -10.14 -1.98 15.12
N ALA A 91 -9.80 -1.13 14.14
CA ALA A 91 -9.44 -1.62 12.82
C ALA A 91 -8.05 -2.27 12.75
N ASN A 92 -7.06 -1.71 13.44
CA ASN A 92 -5.66 -2.15 13.31
C ASN A 92 -5.19 -3.03 14.47
N HIS A 93 -5.55 -2.72 15.73
CA HIS A 93 -5.08 -3.49 16.87
C HIS A 93 -5.93 -4.74 17.15
N GLU A 94 -7.26 -4.67 16.93
CA GLU A 94 -8.17 -5.76 17.29
C GLU A 94 -8.57 -6.61 16.09
N ALA A 95 -9.08 -5.96 15.03
CA ALA A 95 -9.63 -6.68 13.89
C ALA A 95 -8.56 -7.36 13.01
N VAL A 96 -7.34 -6.80 12.91
CA VAL A 96 -6.27 -7.45 12.14
C VAL A 96 -5.87 -8.78 12.77
N PRO A 97 -5.46 -8.89 14.03
CA PRO A 97 -5.15 -10.20 14.62
C PRO A 97 -6.34 -11.18 14.59
N ALA A 98 -7.56 -10.69 14.83
CA ALA A 98 -8.76 -11.53 14.76
C ALA A 98 -8.98 -12.12 13.37
N PHE A 99 -8.78 -11.33 12.30
CA PHE A 99 -8.86 -11.81 10.93
C PHE A 99 -7.78 -12.88 10.64
N PHE A 100 -6.55 -12.70 11.13
CA PHE A 100 -5.47 -13.67 10.93
C PHE A 100 -5.72 -14.96 11.71
N ALA A 101 -6.31 -14.88 12.91
CA ALA A 101 -6.77 -16.04 13.66
C ALA A 101 -7.84 -16.82 12.87
N ALA A 102 -8.81 -16.12 12.25
CA ALA A 102 -9.82 -16.74 11.39
C ALA A 102 -9.21 -17.43 10.15
N CYS A 103 -8.19 -16.82 9.52
CA CYS A 103 -7.44 -17.47 8.43
C CYS A 103 -6.77 -18.78 8.89
N ARG A 104 -6.13 -18.75 10.07
CA ARG A 104 -5.52 -19.94 10.65
C ARG A 104 -6.55 -21.06 10.90
N GLU A 105 -7.68 -20.72 11.51
CA GLU A 105 -8.78 -21.68 11.78
C GLU A 105 -9.39 -22.24 10.50
N ALA A 106 -9.43 -21.45 9.43
CA ALA A 106 -9.90 -21.87 8.12
C ALA A 106 -8.94 -22.86 7.42
N GLY A 107 -7.70 -23.01 7.89
CA GLY A 107 -6.67 -23.85 7.30
C GLY A 107 -5.90 -23.19 6.16
N VAL A 108 -5.95 -21.85 6.05
CA VAL A 108 -5.06 -21.08 5.17
C VAL A 108 -3.61 -21.39 5.53
N LYS A 109 -2.74 -21.53 4.52
CA LYS A 109 -1.33 -21.92 4.73
C LYS A 109 -0.42 -20.72 4.93
N ARG A 110 -0.67 -19.63 4.21
CA ARG A 110 0.16 -18.45 4.26
C ARG A 110 -0.65 -17.18 4.08
N VAL A 111 -0.30 -16.16 4.87
CA VAL A 111 -0.85 -14.82 4.75
C VAL A 111 0.29 -13.83 4.56
N VAL A 112 0.17 -12.97 3.54
CA VAL A 112 1.02 -11.80 3.38
C VAL A 112 0.22 -10.57 3.81
N GLN A 113 0.74 -9.82 4.78
CA GLN A 113 0.17 -8.55 5.22
C GLN A 113 0.89 -7.39 4.53
N LEU A 114 0.14 -6.50 3.91
CA LEU A 114 0.65 -5.22 3.43
C LEU A 114 0.66 -4.21 4.59
N GLY A 115 1.85 -3.91 5.07
CA GLY A 115 2.12 -2.99 6.16
C GLY A 115 2.56 -1.60 5.70
N SER A 116 3.04 -0.80 6.67
CA SER A 116 3.61 0.52 6.44
C SER A 116 5.05 0.55 6.95
N TYR A 117 5.92 1.21 6.22
CA TYR A 117 7.36 1.25 6.47
C TYR A 117 7.77 2.11 7.67
N TYR A 118 6.95 3.07 8.08
CA TYR A 118 7.34 4.11 9.05
C TYR A 118 7.93 3.56 10.36
N HIS A 119 7.32 2.54 10.94
CA HIS A 119 7.77 2.01 12.23
C HIS A 119 9.12 1.28 12.17
N GLN A 120 9.58 0.88 10.97
CA GLN A 120 10.90 0.28 10.76
C GLN A 120 11.91 1.32 10.24
N ALA A 121 11.50 2.18 9.31
CA ALA A 121 12.37 3.15 8.67
C ALA A 121 12.61 4.41 9.53
N ALA A 122 11.66 4.78 10.38
CA ALA A 122 11.71 5.96 11.25
C ALA A 122 11.07 5.63 12.61
N PRO A 123 11.70 4.76 13.43
CA PRO A 123 11.14 4.29 14.69
C PRO A 123 10.91 5.42 15.71
N GLU A 124 11.62 6.53 15.61
CA GLU A 124 11.44 7.74 16.41
C GLU A 124 10.07 8.39 16.19
N LEU A 125 9.43 8.18 15.03
CA LEU A 125 8.10 8.70 14.74
C LEU A 125 6.97 7.89 15.38
N VAL A 126 7.27 6.73 15.93
CA VAL A 126 6.26 5.87 16.58
C VAL A 126 5.71 6.56 17.82
N GLU A 127 6.59 7.16 18.64
CA GLU A 127 6.15 7.94 19.79
C GLU A 127 5.48 9.24 19.32
N GLY A 128 4.24 9.46 19.73
CA GLY A 128 3.47 10.65 19.38
C GLY A 128 2.67 10.58 18.06
N ASN A 129 2.85 9.56 17.21
CA ASN A 129 2.07 9.40 15.99
C ASN A 129 1.16 8.17 16.07
N ARG A 130 -0.14 8.38 16.35
CA ARG A 130 -1.14 7.32 16.53
C ARG A 130 -1.33 6.45 15.29
N TYR A 131 -1.23 7.03 14.10
CA TYR A 131 -1.31 6.25 12.86
C TYR A 131 -0.14 5.26 12.76
N ILE A 132 1.09 5.72 12.98
CA ILE A 132 2.29 4.87 12.91
C ILE A 132 2.22 3.78 14.00
N GLN A 133 1.79 4.12 15.22
CA GLN A 133 1.57 3.15 16.32
C GLN A 133 0.58 2.08 15.90
N SER A 134 -0.56 2.47 15.33
CA SER A 134 -1.59 1.53 14.90
C SER A 134 -1.11 0.59 13.79
N ARG A 135 -0.32 1.11 12.81
CA ARG A 135 0.26 0.29 11.75
C ARG A 135 1.31 -0.69 12.26
N LYS A 136 2.12 -0.26 13.24
CA LYS A 136 3.05 -1.14 13.96
C LYS A 136 2.31 -2.27 14.67
N ALA A 137 1.29 -1.93 15.45
CA ALA A 137 0.49 -2.92 16.17
C ALA A 137 -0.19 -3.93 15.23
N ALA A 138 -0.74 -3.47 14.10
CA ALA A 138 -1.28 -4.36 13.06
C ALA A 138 -0.23 -5.33 12.52
N CYS A 139 0.98 -4.82 12.25
CA CYS A 139 2.09 -5.64 11.74
C CYS A 139 2.55 -6.69 12.76
N GLU A 140 2.70 -6.30 14.01
CA GLU A 140 3.13 -7.19 15.11
C GLU A 140 2.03 -8.20 15.47
N GLY A 141 0.78 -7.73 15.59
CA GLY A 141 -0.38 -8.58 15.92
C GLY A 141 -0.66 -9.63 14.85
N ALA A 142 -0.57 -9.24 13.57
CA ALA A 142 -0.69 -10.18 12.46
C ALA A 142 0.35 -11.31 12.54
N ARG A 143 1.63 -10.95 12.70
CA ARG A 143 2.74 -11.93 12.76
C ARG A 143 2.69 -12.79 14.02
N ALA A 144 2.15 -12.27 15.12
CA ALA A 144 1.97 -13.03 16.35
C ALA A 144 0.96 -14.19 16.21
N GLU A 145 0.11 -14.18 15.17
CA GLU A 145 -0.78 -15.30 14.84
C GLU A 145 -0.08 -16.45 14.12
N GLY A 146 1.15 -16.27 13.61
CA GLY A 146 1.92 -17.32 12.93
C GLY A 146 2.18 -18.54 13.82
N ARG A 147 2.03 -19.75 13.27
CA ARG A 147 2.22 -21.03 13.94
C ARG A 147 2.76 -22.06 12.93
N PRO A 148 3.33 -23.18 13.37
CA PRO A 148 3.65 -24.28 12.47
C PRO A 148 2.47 -24.65 11.57
N GLY A 149 2.64 -24.53 10.25
CA GLY A 149 1.61 -24.77 9.24
C GLY A 149 0.71 -23.58 8.90
N PHE A 150 0.94 -22.42 9.53
CA PHE A 150 0.31 -21.14 9.21
C PHE A 150 1.35 -20.04 9.19
N ASP A 151 1.86 -19.70 8.03
CA ASP A 151 2.91 -18.72 7.85
C ASP A 151 2.34 -17.31 7.72
N VAL A 152 2.88 -16.36 8.46
CA VAL A 152 2.55 -14.93 8.33
C VAL A 152 3.81 -14.16 7.97
N VAL A 153 3.73 -13.37 6.89
CA VAL A 153 4.81 -12.49 6.42
C VAL A 153 4.23 -11.08 6.28
N SER A 154 4.99 -10.07 6.72
CA SER A 154 4.61 -8.67 6.48
C SER A 154 5.53 -8.03 5.44
N VAL A 155 4.95 -7.27 4.51
CA VAL A 155 5.66 -6.43 3.53
C VAL A 155 5.32 -4.98 3.86
N ASN A 156 6.29 -4.25 4.42
CA ASN A 156 6.11 -2.87 4.87
C ASN A 156 6.59 -1.91 3.79
N ALA A 157 5.63 -1.33 3.08
CA ALA A 157 5.86 -0.52 1.89
C ALA A 157 5.94 0.98 2.20
N PRO A 158 6.76 1.75 1.43
CA PRO A 158 6.90 3.20 1.55
C PRO A 158 5.76 3.96 0.85
N PHE A 159 6.05 5.14 0.30
CA PHE A 159 5.08 5.88 -0.50
C PHE A 159 4.91 5.19 -1.87
N MET A 160 3.69 4.78 -2.16
CA MET A 160 3.38 3.97 -3.33
C MET A 160 2.97 4.82 -4.52
N VAL A 161 3.54 4.51 -5.71
CA VAL A 161 3.30 5.23 -6.96
C VAL A 161 2.77 4.27 -8.02
N GLY A 162 1.62 4.61 -8.61
CA GLY A 162 1.02 3.79 -9.67
C GLY A 162 -0.50 3.84 -9.69
N SER A 163 -1.06 3.12 -10.62
CA SER A 163 -2.51 3.03 -10.81
C SER A 163 -2.95 1.61 -11.18
N VAL A 164 -4.24 1.43 -11.21
CA VAL A 164 -4.90 0.28 -11.82
C VAL A 164 -5.70 0.81 -13.02
N PRO A 165 -5.63 0.18 -14.20
CA PRO A 165 -6.40 0.60 -15.36
C PRO A 165 -7.89 0.74 -15.04
N GLY A 166 -8.48 1.89 -15.41
CA GLY A 166 -9.89 2.19 -15.18
C GLY A 166 -10.27 2.57 -13.74
N LEU A 167 -9.34 2.55 -12.78
CA LEU A 167 -9.60 2.99 -11.42
C LEU A 167 -9.29 4.49 -11.29
N PRO A 168 -10.28 5.33 -10.90
CA PRO A 168 -10.02 6.75 -10.61
C PRO A 168 -9.03 6.93 -9.47
N SER A 169 -8.23 7.99 -9.51
CA SER A 169 -7.28 8.30 -8.46
C SER A 169 -7.44 9.75 -7.95
N MET A 170 -7.89 9.89 -6.71
CA MET A 170 -7.99 11.19 -6.06
C MET A 170 -6.62 11.84 -5.74
N ILE A 171 -5.53 11.07 -5.85
CA ILE A 171 -4.17 11.53 -5.58
C ILE A 171 -3.44 11.81 -6.89
N PHE A 172 -3.35 10.81 -7.77
CA PHE A 172 -2.48 10.90 -8.94
C PHE A 172 -3.11 11.64 -10.11
N GLU A 173 -4.43 11.57 -10.30
CA GLU A 173 -5.09 12.35 -11.34
C GLU A 173 -4.88 13.87 -11.16
N PRO A 174 -5.06 14.47 -9.97
CA PRO A 174 -4.71 15.86 -9.73
C PRO A 174 -3.22 16.18 -9.98
N TYR A 175 -2.30 15.26 -9.66
CA TYR A 175 -0.86 15.47 -9.94
C TYR A 175 -0.59 15.57 -11.43
N VAL A 176 -1.21 14.68 -12.23
CA VAL A 176 -1.10 14.71 -13.69
C VAL A 176 -1.72 16.00 -14.27
N GLN A 177 -2.92 16.38 -13.83
CA GLN A 177 -3.59 17.59 -14.28
C GLN A 177 -2.79 18.86 -13.93
N TRP A 178 -2.16 18.88 -12.77
CA TRP A 178 -1.27 19.97 -12.37
C TRP A 178 0.00 20.01 -13.24
N ALA A 179 0.66 18.88 -13.43
CA ALA A 179 1.84 18.79 -14.29
C ALA A 179 1.54 19.22 -15.74
N GLN A 180 0.33 18.98 -16.24
CA GLN A 180 -0.15 19.43 -17.54
C GLN A 180 -0.57 20.91 -17.57
N GLY A 181 -0.49 21.62 -16.44
CA GLY A 181 -0.92 23.03 -16.36
C GLY A 181 -2.43 23.24 -16.37
N LYS A 182 -3.23 22.17 -16.20
CA LYS A 182 -4.70 22.24 -16.13
C LYS A 182 -5.22 22.77 -14.78
N ILE A 183 -4.39 22.72 -13.74
CA ILE A 183 -4.68 23.24 -12.40
C ILE A 183 -3.76 24.42 -12.11
N PRO A 184 -4.28 25.60 -11.70
CA PRO A 184 -3.50 26.82 -11.47
C PRO A 184 -2.77 26.81 -10.12
N VAL A 185 -1.94 25.79 -9.88
CA VAL A 185 -1.08 25.67 -8.70
C VAL A 185 0.36 25.94 -9.16
N PRO A 186 1.14 26.80 -8.45
CA PRO A 186 2.53 27.05 -8.80
C PRO A 186 3.40 25.78 -8.76
N ALA A 187 4.45 25.74 -9.60
CA ALA A 187 5.35 24.59 -9.69
C ALA A 187 6.38 24.62 -8.56
N TYR A 188 5.99 24.15 -7.38
CA TYR A 188 6.89 23.92 -6.25
C TYR A 188 6.51 22.65 -5.51
N ALA A 189 7.32 22.18 -4.59
CA ALA A 189 7.05 21.10 -3.68
C ALA A 189 7.45 21.48 -2.27
N PRO A 190 6.81 20.92 -1.23
CA PRO A 190 7.28 21.12 0.14
C PRO A 190 8.68 20.54 0.30
N ALA A 191 9.49 21.16 1.17
CA ALA A 191 10.83 20.67 1.49
C ALA A 191 10.78 19.27 2.12
N GLY A 192 11.82 18.49 1.90
CA GLY A 192 11.97 17.13 2.43
C GLY A 192 11.78 16.04 1.38
N GLY A 193 11.62 14.82 1.86
CA GLY A 193 11.51 13.67 0.96
C GLY A 193 11.20 12.36 1.67
N THR A 194 11.01 11.33 0.85
CA THR A 194 10.76 9.98 1.37
C THR A 194 11.24 8.92 0.38
N ASN A 195 11.02 7.66 0.72
CA ASN A 195 11.18 6.57 -0.23
C ASN A 195 9.90 6.37 -1.04
N PHE A 196 10.03 6.17 -2.34
CA PHE A 196 8.94 5.90 -3.28
C PHE A 196 9.14 4.53 -3.92
N MET A 197 8.04 3.82 -4.17
CA MET A 197 8.06 2.50 -4.80
C MET A 197 6.87 2.33 -5.73
N SER A 198 7.09 1.68 -6.89
CA SER A 198 5.99 1.44 -7.83
C SER A 198 5.04 0.33 -7.37
N PHE A 199 3.80 0.36 -7.85
CA PHE A 199 2.83 -0.73 -7.63
C PHE A 199 3.32 -2.04 -8.23
N ARG A 200 4.07 -2.00 -9.34
CA ARG A 200 4.69 -3.19 -9.96
C ARG A 200 5.71 -3.82 -9.03
N SER A 201 6.64 -3.00 -8.53
CA SER A 201 7.66 -3.47 -7.58
C SER A 201 7.03 -4.06 -6.31
N LEU A 202 5.97 -3.42 -5.78
CA LEU A 202 5.25 -3.94 -4.63
C LEU A 202 4.57 -5.28 -4.92
N SER A 203 3.91 -5.42 -6.08
CA SER A 203 3.22 -6.67 -6.44
C SER A 203 4.20 -7.83 -6.62
N GLU A 204 5.38 -7.57 -7.19
CA GLU A 204 6.47 -8.56 -7.26
C GLU A 204 7.01 -8.91 -5.87
N ALA A 205 7.17 -7.93 -4.96
CA ALA A 205 7.58 -8.19 -3.59
C ALA A 205 6.53 -9.04 -2.82
N ILE A 206 5.24 -8.80 -3.05
CA ILE A 206 4.14 -9.60 -2.49
C ILE A 206 4.19 -11.04 -3.02
N GLU A 207 4.38 -11.23 -4.34
CA GLU A 207 4.56 -12.56 -4.95
C GLU A 207 5.76 -13.29 -4.30
N GLY A 208 6.91 -12.61 -4.20
CA GLY A 208 8.09 -13.15 -3.55
C GLY A 208 7.86 -13.51 -2.07
N ALA A 209 7.10 -12.68 -1.35
CA ALA A 209 6.74 -12.97 0.03
C ALA A 209 5.84 -14.21 0.18
N PHE A 210 4.93 -14.43 -0.79
CA PHE A 210 4.15 -15.68 -0.83
C PHE A 210 5.02 -16.89 -1.11
N GLU A 211 5.97 -16.81 -2.02
CA GLU A 211 6.75 -17.95 -2.47
C GLU A 211 7.96 -18.25 -1.58
N ARG A 212 8.67 -17.21 -1.13
CA ARG A 212 10.00 -17.30 -0.52
C ARG A 212 10.14 -16.57 0.82
N GLY A 213 9.11 -15.80 1.22
CA GLY A 213 9.15 -15.04 2.46
C GLY A 213 9.35 -15.94 3.68
N GLU A 214 10.22 -15.53 4.59
CA GLU A 214 10.49 -16.21 5.85
C GLU A 214 9.31 -16.03 6.81
N PRO A 215 8.74 -17.12 7.36
CA PRO A 215 7.64 -17.04 8.31
C PRO A 215 7.97 -16.16 9.52
N GLY A 216 7.03 -15.30 9.91
CA GLY A 216 7.18 -14.38 11.03
C GLY A 216 7.96 -13.11 10.73
N LYS A 217 8.54 -12.97 9.53
CA LYS A 217 9.36 -11.82 9.15
C LYS A 217 8.53 -10.62 8.68
N ALA A 218 9.04 -9.42 8.98
CA ALA A 218 8.55 -8.16 8.46
C ALA A 218 9.62 -7.57 7.54
N TYR A 219 9.40 -7.61 6.24
CA TYR A 219 10.29 -7.07 5.23
C TYR A 219 10.06 -5.57 5.07
N LEU A 220 11.11 -4.78 5.20
CA LEU A 220 11.12 -3.37 4.85
C LEU A 220 11.48 -3.23 3.38
N VAL A 221 10.48 -3.00 2.53
CA VAL A 221 10.70 -2.81 1.09
C VAL A 221 10.81 -1.34 0.73
N GLY A 222 11.46 -1.04 -0.38
CA GLY A 222 11.60 0.33 -0.87
C GLY A 222 12.27 0.36 -2.24
N ASP A 223 12.24 1.53 -2.89
CA ASP A 223 12.89 1.69 -4.18
C ASP A 223 13.77 2.94 -4.18
N GLU A 224 13.23 4.12 -4.47
CA GLU A 224 14.03 5.32 -4.67
C GLU A 224 13.78 6.35 -3.55
N ASN A 225 14.86 6.84 -2.94
CA ASN A 225 14.80 7.98 -2.01
C ASN A 225 14.83 9.28 -2.80
N LEU A 226 13.71 9.98 -2.89
CA LEU A 226 13.56 11.22 -3.67
C LEU A 226 13.11 12.37 -2.76
N SER A 227 13.55 13.58 -3.09
CA SER A 227 12.89 14.79 -2.58
C SER A 227 11.46 14.86 -3.13
N PHE A 228 10.57 15.57 -2.46
CA PHE A 228 9.24 15.81 -3.01
C PHE A 228 9.32 16.62 -4.30
N ALA A 229 10.31 17.51 -4.43
CA ALA A 229 10.56 18.26 -5.66
C ALA A 229 10.98 17.35 -6.82
N ASP A 230 11.95 16.44 -6.61
CA ASP A 230 12.36 15.47 -7.64
C ASP A 230 11.20 14.53 -8.02
N TYR A 231 10.41 14.12 -7.04
CA TYR A 231 9.23 13.28 -7.29
C TYR A 231 8.20 14.00 -8.17
N PHE A 232 7.83 15.22 -7.85
CA PHE A 232 6.89 15.99 -8.67
C PHE A 232 7.49 16.41 -10.02
N GLN A 233 8.79 16.70 -10.08
CA GLN A 233 9.45 17.01 -11.35
C GLN A 233 9.27 15.88 -12.38
N ARG A 234 9.25 14.62 -11.95
CA ARG A 234 8.99 13.49 -12.87
C ARG A 234 7.63 13.56 -13.56
N PHE A 235 6.59 14.05 -12.88
CA PHE A 235 5.27 14.28 -13.49
C PHE A 235 5.35 15.39 -14.55
N PHE A 236 6.06 16.48 -14.28
CA PHE A 236 6.24 17.57 -15.22
C PHE A 236 7.03 17.11 -16.45
N ASP A 237 8.11 16.38 -16.24
CA ASP A 237 8.93 15.84 -17.32
C ASP A 237 8.12 14.83 -18.18
N ALA A 238 7.37 13.93 -17.57
CA ALA A 238 6.51 12.97 -18.28
C ALA A 238 5.34 13.65 -19.03
N ALA A 239 4.81 14.75 -18.49
CA ALA A 239 3.78 15.56 -19.15
C ALA A 239 4.33 16.49 -20.25
N GLY A 240 5.66 16.54 -20.44
CA GLY A 240 6.30 17.45 -21.39
C GLY A 240 6.26 18.92 -20.97
N ASN A 241 6.04 19.22 -19.68
CA ASN A 241 6.00 20.57 -19.14
C ASN A 241 7.42 21.03 -18.76
N PRO A 242 7.96 22.12 -19.37
CA PRO A 242 9.32 22.58 -19.13
C PRO A 242 9.52 23.29 -17.78
N ALA A 243 8.45 23.53 -17.02
CA ALA A 243 8.55 24.18 -15.72
C ALA A 243 9.39 23.35 -14.75
N LYS A 244 10.16 24.04 -13.90
CA LYS A 244 10.94 23.41 -12.85
C LYS A 244 10.16 23.47 -11.54
N VAL A 245 10.10 22.33 -10.85
CA VAL A 245 9.49 22.21 -9.53
C VAL A 245 10.52 22.62 -8.49
N GLU A 246 10.32 23.80 -7.87
CA GLU A 246 11.20 24.32 -6.83
C GLU A 246 10.90 23.69 -5.48
N GLU A 247 11.90 23.39 -4.67
CA GLU A 247 11.70 23.06 -3.26
C GLU A 247 11.43 24.32 -2.45
N ARG A 248 10.37 24.32 -1.64
CA ARG A 248 10.01 25.43 -0.75
C ARG A 248 9.64 24.93 0.64
N ASP A 249 9.96 25.70 1.66
CA ASP A 249 9.48 25.44 3.01
C ASP A 249 8.05 26.00 3.19
N GLU A 250 7.15 25.55 2.33
CA GLU A 250 5.73 25.92 2.28
C GLU A 250 4.87 24.70 2.13
N GLU A 251 3.68 24.68 2.77
CA GLU A 251 2.68 23.65 2.54
C GLU A 251 2.18 23.68 1.10
N HIS A 252 2.04 22.51 0.48
CA HIS A 252 1.59 22.41 -0.90
C HIS A 252 0.18 21.78 -0.97
N PRO A 253 -0.75 22.36 -1.78
CA PRO A 253 -2.13 21.83 -1.87
C PRO A 253 -2.23 20.36 -2.30
N MET A 254 -1.28 19.89 -3.12
CA MET A 254 -1.25 18.48 -3.58
C MET A 254 -0.57 17.54 -2.58
N LEU A 255 0.20 18.05 -1.63
CA LEU A 255 0.86 17.28 -0.57
C LEU A 255 0.86 18.12 0.72
N PRO A 256 -0.29 18.21 1.42
CA PRO A 256 -0.40 18.98 2.64
C PRO A 256 0.41 18.36 3.80
N ASP A 257 0.79 19.18 4.76
CA ASP A 257 1.64 18.78 5.89
C ASP A 257 1.10 17.57 6.66
N ILE A 258 -0.22 17.42 6.74
CA ILE A 258 -0.87 16.26 7.37
C ILE A 258 -0.56 14.94 6.65
N ALA A 259 -0.19 15.00 5.37
CA ALA A 259 0.20 13.83 4.57
C ALA A 259 1.70 13.51 4.69
N ILE A 260 2.46 14.28 5.46
CA ILE A 260 3.91 14.13 5.69
C ILE A 260 4.16 13.80 7.18
N PRO A 261 4.03 12.52 7.61
CA PRO A 261 4.13 12.13 9.01
C PRO A 261 5.45 12.52 9.70
N GLN A 262 6.54 12.61 8.94
CA GLN A 262 7.85 13.06 9.43
C GLN A 262 7.95 14.58 9.59
N GLY A 263 6.94 15.32 9.15
CA GLY A 263 6.96 16.78 9.08
C GLY A 263 7.76 17.31 7.88
N ARG A 264 7.34 18.47 7.37
CA ARG A 264 7.99 19.17 6.27
C ARG A 264 9.47 19.46 6.57
N GLY A 265 10.33 19.39 5.57
CA GLY A 265 11.78 19.55 5.70
C GLY A 265 12.53 18.28 6.11
N ASN A 266 11.83 17.27 6.61
CA ASN A 266 12.44 16.01 7.06
C ASN A 266 12.35 14.90 6.00
N TRP A 267 13.17 13.86 6.24
CA TRP A 267 13.27 12.70 5.36
C TRP A 267 12.98 11.40 6.08
N VAL A 268 12.28 10.49 5.41
CA VAL A 268 12.28 9.07 5.77
C VAL A 268 12.88 8.29 4.62
N ARG A 269 14.10 7.84 4.79
CA ARG A 269 14.84 7.07 3.79
C ARG A 269 14.72 5.58 4.05
N VAL A 270 14.78 4.80 2.98
CA VAL A 270 14.84 3.35 3.04
C VAL A 270 16.00 2.91 2.14
N ASP A 271 16.91 2.17 2.72
CA ASP A 271 17.94 1.42 2.00
C ASP A 271 17.63 -0.07 2.22
N PRO A 272 16.84 -0.70 1.32
CA PRO A 272 16.40 -2.07 1.51
C PRO A 272 17.60 -3.02 1.56
N ASP A 273 17.54 -3.99 2.47
CA ASP A 273 18.54 -5.04 2.55
C ASP A 273 18.64 -5.80 1.23
N ALA A 274 19.86 -6.03 0.74
CA ALA A 274 20.11 -6.63 -0.57
C ALA A 274 19.66 -8.10 -0.63
N ASP A 275 19.86 -8.86 0.43
CA ASP A 275 19.50 -10.28 0.50
C ASP A 275 17.96 -10.42 0.62
N GLU A 276 17.31 -9.54 1.38
CA GLU A 276 15.85 -9.49 1.45
C GLU A 276 15.23 -9.08 0.11
N THR A 277 15.83 -8.09 -0.56
CA THR A 277 15.41 -7.66 -1.91
C THR A 277 15.54 -8.81 -2.91
N ALA A 278 16.65 -9.53 -2.88
CA ALA A 278 16.87 -10.70 -3.73
C ALA A 278 15.90 -11.85 -3.40
N THR A 279 15.62 -12.07 -2.11
CA THR A 279 14.63 -13.07 -1.66
C THR A 279 13.25 -12.75 -2.17
N LEU A 280 12.80 -11.48 -2.06
CA LEU A 280 11.49 -11.05 -2.56
C LEU A 280 11.48 -10.92 -4.09
N GLY A 281 12.61 -10.61 -4.73
CA GLY A 281 12.80 -10.65 -6.18
C GLY A 281 12.06 -9.55 -6.93
N TYR A 282 11.82 -8.38 -6.31
CA TYR A 282 11.15 -7.26 -6.96
C TYR A 282 12.12 -6.34 -7.70
N ARG A 283 11.62 -5.67 -8.74
CA ARG A 283 12.38 -4.68 -9.51
C ARG A 283 12.64 -3.42 -8.72
N ARG A 284 13.72 -2.73 -9.08
CA ARG A 284 14.12 -1.43 -8.54
C ARG A 284 14.18 -0.38 -9.67
N ASN A 285 14.22 0.90 -9.30
CA ASN A 285 14.31 2.05 -10.20
C ASN A 285 13.11 2.12 -11.18
N ASP A 286 11.90 1.87 -10.68
CA ASP A 286 10.68 1.81 -11.47
C ASP A 286 9.73 3.00 -11.24
N VAL A 287 10.09 3.96 -10.40
CA VAL A 287 9.23 5.11 -10.07
C VAL A 287 8.99 6.00 -11.28
N THR A 288 10.02 6.25 -12.12
CA THR A 288 9.86 7.04 -13.35
C THR A 288 8.87 6.39 -14.32
N ASN A 289 8.96 5.06 -14.50
CA ASN A 289 8.02 4.34 -15.34
C ASN A 289 6.60 4.37 -14.79
N ALA A 290 6.46 4.26 -13.47
CA ALA A 290 5.15 4.34 -12.82
C ALA A 290 4.51 5.73 -12.98
N VAL A 291 5.31 6.80 -12.93
CA VAL A 291 4.84 8.16 -13.20
C VAL A 291 4.42 8.34 -14.66
N GLN A 292 5.19 7.77 -15.63
CA GLN A 292 4.80 7.79 -17.03
C GLN A 292 3.44 7.11 -17.25
N ASP A 293 3.23 5.91 -16.68
CA ASP A 293 1.96 5.21 -16.78
C ASP A 293 0.78 6.03 -16.19
N LEU A 294 1.03 6.79 -15.12
CA LEU A 294 0.02 7.69 -14.54
C LEU A 294 -0.33 8.83 -15.51
N VAL A 295 0.68 9.43 -16.15
CA VAL A 295 0.46 10.48 -17.15
C VAL A 295 -0.27 9.92 -18.37
N ASP A 296 0.06 8.72 -18.82
CA ASP A 296 -0.61 8.07 -19.95
C ASP A 296 -2.07 7.70 -19.63
N GLN A 297 -2.37 7.35 -18.36
CA GLN A 297 -3.72 6.97 -17.95
C GLN A 297 -4.65 8.17 -17.70
N PHE A 298 -4.14 9.26 -17.10
CA PHE A 298 -4.93 10.41 -16.64
C PHE A 298 -4.70 11.70 -17.45
N GLY A 299 -3.84 11.65 -18.46
CA GLY A 299 -3.39 12.77 -19.31
C GLY A 299 -4.30 13.22 -20.46
#